data_38df77241bbef16463370e12f51668c7
#
_entry.id   38df77241bbef16463370e12f51668c7
#
_cell.length_a   1.000
_cell.length_b   1.000
_cell.length_c   1.000
_cell.angle_alpha   90.00
_cell.angle_beta   90.00
_cell.angle_gamma   90.00
#
_symmetry.space_group_name_H-M   'P 1'
#
loop_
_entity.id
_entity.type
_entity.pdbx_description
1 polymer ?
#
loop_
_entity_poly.entity_id
_entity_poly.type
_entity_poly.pdbx_seq_one_letter_code
_entity_poly.pdbx_strand_id
1 'polypeptide(L)'
;MSYTQDTIYDLHLEPNPANHVPLSPVSFLARAAKVYPNRDAVIHGSRRYTWAETYSRCRRLASALNRRGIGRGDTVAFMGSNTPELYEAHFGIPMTGAVLNALNIRLDAAAIAFILDHGEAKVLFTDREFSETIQQALEISVVDPIVIDVNDVLAPMGKLLGECDYEDFISAGNPDFAWQLPENEWDAISLNYTSGTTGRPKGAVYHHRGAYLNAVGDIMAWNMTQAPVYLWTLPLFHCNGWCFPWAIAAVGGTNICLRTVTANAIYEAIENY
;
A
#
# COMPACT_ATOMS: atom_id res chain seq x y z
N MET A 1 -27.52 -6.18 12.73
CA MET A 1 -28.48 -5.78 13.78
C MET A 1 -29.48 -4.87 13.11
N SER A 2 -30.72 -5.31 12.97
CA SER A 2 -31.79 -4.46 12.45
C SER A 2 -32.23 -3.52 13.60
N TYR A 3 -31.92 -2.28 13.49
CA TYR A 3 -32.57 -1.26 14.32
C TYR A 3 -34.00 -1.09 13.79
N THR A 4 -34.94 -1.67 14.48
CA THR A 4 -36.36 -1.65 14.10
C THR A 4 -37.16 -0.69 14.99
N GLN A 5 -36.78 0.56 15.04
CA GLN A 5 -37.67 1.64 15.45
C GLN A 5 -37.23 2.92 14.75
N ASP A 6 -37.99 3.35 13.77
CA ASP A 6 -37.85 4.70 13.21
C ASP A 6 -38.14 5.71 14.32
N THR A 7 -37.11 6.44 14.71
CA THR A 7 -37.25 7.55 15.63
C THR A 7 -37.43 8.84 14.82
N ILE A 8 -37.83 9.94 15.49
CA ILE A 8 -37.88 11.25 14.84
C ILE A 8 -36.53 11.71 14.26
N TYR A 9 -35.43 11.10 14.73
CA TYR A 9 -34.06 11.36 14.26
C TYR A 9 -33.66 10.50 13.05
N ASP A 10 -34.51 9.58 12.62
CA ASP A 10 -34.28 8.74 11.44
C ASP A 10 -35.07 9.25 10.22
N LEU A 11 -36.07 10.12 10.45
CA LEU A 11 -36.93 10.66 9.41
C LEU A 11 -36.15 11.64 8.52
N HIS A 12 -36.07 11.35 7.21
CA HIS A 12 -35.38 12.17 6.21
C HIS A 12 -33.89 12.38 6.46
N LEU A 13 -33.23 11.47 7.20
CA LEU A 13 -31.81 11.53 7.53
C LEU A 13 -31.03 10.36 6.96
N GLU A 14 -31.57 9.65 5.97
CA GLU A 14 -30.89 8.54 5.32
C GLU A 14 -29.58 9.00 4.70
N PRO A 15 -28.52 8.13 4.76
CA PRO A 15 -27.27 8.39 4.08
C PRO A 15 -27.48 8.60 2.57
N ASN A 16 -26.90 9.66 2.03
CA ASN A 16 -26.90 9.98 0.61
C ASN A 16 -25.57 10.62 0.20
N PRO A 17 -25.25 10.75 -1.10
CA PRO A 17 -23.95 11.27 -1.53
C PRO A 17 -23.61 12.69 -1.05
N ALA A 18 -24.58 13.47 -0.57
CA ALA A 18 -24.32 14.80 -0.05
C ALA A 18 -23.94 14.82 1.45
N ASN A 19 -24.35 13.81 2.22
CA ASN A 19 -24.15 13.76 3.67
C ASN A 19 -23.33 12.57 4.16
N HIS A 20 -23.00 11.61 3.27
CA HIS A 20 -22.29 10.38 3.64
C HIS A 20 -21.29 9.96 2.56
N VAL A 21 -20.09 9.61 3.00
CA VAL A 21 -19.09 8.88 2.21
C VAL A 21 -18.48 7.78 3.07
N PRO A 22 -18.17 6.60 2.50
CA PRO A 22 -17.46 5.55 3.22
C PRO A 22 -16.07 6.01 3.65
N LEU A 23 -15.67 5.65 4.87
CA LEU A 23 -14.33 5.94 5.36
C LEU A 23 -13.31 5.07 4.62
N SER A 24 -12.38 5.71 3.91
CA SER A 24 -11.25 5.05 3.27
C SER A 24 -10.02 5.94 3.32
N PRO A 25 -8.85 5.43 3.76
CA PRO A 25 -7.63 6.22 3.83
C PRO A 25 -7.08 6.56 2.45
N VAL A 26 -7.55 5.92 1.38
CA VAL A 26 -7.21 6.27 -0.01
C VAL A 26 -7.59 7.72 -0.33
N SER A 27 -8.65 8.23 0.29
CA SER A 27 -9.10 9.62 0.14
C SER A 27 -8.07 10.65 0.60
N PHE A 28 -7.18 10.28 1.54
CA PHE A 28 -6.12 11.16 2.03
C PHE A 28 -5.12 11.54 0.94
N LEU A 29 -4.76 10.57 0.08
CA LEU A 29 -3.86 10.83 -1.05
C LEU A 29 -4.48 11.83 -2.05
N ALA A 30 -5.74 11.61 -2.43
CA ALA A 30 -6.44 12.52 -3.33
C ALA A 30 -6.54 13.94 -2.77
N ARG A 31 -6.81 14.03 -1.45
CA ARG A 31 -6.81 15.32 -0.75
C ARG A 31 -5.42 15.96 -0.73
N ALA A 32 -4.36 15.20 -0.38
CA ALA A 32 -3.00 15.71 -0.34
C ALA A 32 -2.56 16.25 -1.72
N ALA A 33 -2.84 15.51 -2.78
CA ALA A 33 -2.54 15.93 -4.16
C ALA A 33 -3.29 17.21 -4.58
N LYS A 34 -4.52 17.40 -4.10
CA LYS A 34 -5.31 18.59 -4.40
C LYS A 34 -4.86 19.81 -3.59
N VAL A 35 -4.49 19.62 -2.32
CA VAL A 35 -4.19 20.72 -1.38
C VAL A 35 -2.71 21.13 -1.43
N TYR A 36 -1.82 20.15 -1.65
CA TYR A 36 -0.36 20.32 -1.63
C TYR A 36 0.32 19.76 -2.90
N PRO A 37 -0.16 20.05 -4.12
CA PRO A 37 0.26 19.37 -5.34
C PRO A 37 1.77 19.37 -5.56
N ASN A 38 2.44 20.45 -5.24
CA ASN A 38 3.86 20.67 -5.53
C ASN A 38 4.80 20.35 -4.35
N ARG A 39 4.26 19.86 -3.22
CA ARG A 39 5.08 19.44 -2.09
C ARG A 39 5.61 18.03 -2.33
N ASP A 40 6.85 17.78 -1.93
CA ASP A 40 7.42 16.43 -1.95
C ASP A 40 6.55 15.49 -1.07
N ALA A 41 6.08 14.40 -1.67
CA ALA A 41 5.34 13.35 -1.00
C ALA A 41 6.27 12.20 -0.63
N VAL A 42 7.14 11.79 -1.56
CA VAL A 42 8.04 10.64 -1.39
C VAL A 42 9.43 10.99 -1.93
N ILE A 43 10.45 10.68 -1.13
CA ILE A 43 11.87 10.82 -1.49
C ILE A 43 12.57 9.48 -1.29
N HIS A 44 13.36 9.04 -2.28
CA HIS A 44 14.15 7.82 -2.24
C HIS A 44 15.46 8.00 -3.01
N GLY A 45 16.55 8.20 -2.30
CA GLY A 45 17.81 8.59 -2.91
C GLY A 45 17.66 9.90 -3.71
N SER A 46 17.95 9.86 -5.01
CA SER A 46 17.77 11.03 -5.91
C SER A 46 16.33 11.15 -6.47
N ARG A 47 15.49 10.14 -6.32
CA ARG A 47 14.09 10.18 -6.79
C ARG A 47 13.23 10.99 -5.84
N ARG A 48 12.48 11.94 -6.40
CA ARG A 48 11.52 12.77 -5.66
C ARG A 48 10.21 12.79 -6.42
N TYR A 49 9.13 12.58 -5.72
CA TYR A 49 7.78 12.67 -6.27
C TYR A 49 6.96 13.62 -5.40
N THR A 50 6.33 14.57 -6.03
CA THR A 50 5.35 15.45 -5.41
C THR A 50 4.04 14.70 -5.10
N TRP A 51 3.14 15.30 -4.31
CA TRP A 51 1.82 14.71 -4.06
C TRP A 51 1.01 14.55 -5.35
N ALA A 52 1.10 15.50 -6.28
CA ALA A 52 0.43 15.39 -7.58
C ALA A 52 0.97 14.21 -8.41
N GLU A 53 2.30 14.07 -8.49
CA GLU A 53 2.96 12.96 -9.18
C GLU A 53 2.67 11.62 -8.52
N THR A 54 2.77 11.52 -7.19
CA THR A 54 2.46 10.31 -6.44
C THR A 54 1.01 9.87 -6.67
N TYR A 55 0.07 10.80 -6.66
CA TYR A 55 -1.34 10.49 -6.95
C TYR A 55 -1.54 10.02 -8.38
N SER A 56 -0.89 10.67 -9.35
CA SER A 56 -0.91 10.24 -10.76
C SER A 56 -0.35 8.82 -10.92
N ARG A 57 0.77 8.51 -10.26
CA ARG A 57 1.41 7.19 -10.28
C ARG A 57 0.51 6.11 -9.66
N CYS A 58 -0.11 6.39 -8.52
CA CYS A 58 -1.09 5.47 -7.90
C CYS A 58 -2.29 5.20 -8.80
N ARG A 59 -2.81 6.23 -9.51
CA ARG A 59 -3.89 6.04 -10.49
C ARG A 59 -3.45 5.23 -11.70
N ARG A 60 -2.21 5.41 -12.17
CA ARG A 60 -1.62 4.57 -13.23
C ARG A 60 -1.50 3.12 -12.78
N LEU A 61 -1.03 2.86 -11.56
CA LEU A 61 -0.97 1.52 -10.98
C LEU A 61 -2.37 0.88 -10.94
N ALA A 62 -3.37 1.60 -10.41
CA ALA A 62 -4.74 1.12 -10.37
C ALA A 62 -5.29 0.82 -11.76
N SER A 63 -5.06 1.70 -12.74
CA SER A 63 -5.47 1.50 -14.12
C SER A 63 -4.81 0.28 -14.75
N ALA A 64 -3.50 0.09 -14.54
CA ALA A 64 -2.75 -1.04 -15.08
C ALA A 64 -3.25 -2.38 -14.48
N LEU A 65 -3.49 -2.41 -13.18
CA LEU A 65 -4.10 -3.58 -12.49
C LEU A 65 -5.52 -3.87 -13.02
N ASN A 66 -6.36 -2.85 -13.12
CA ASN A 66 -7.72 -3.00 -13.62
C ASN A 66 -7.75 -3.56 -15.06
N ARG A 67 -6.81 -3.16 -15.94
CA ARG A 67 -6.66 -3.71 -17.29
C ARG A 67 -6.28 -5.19 -17.30
N ARG A 68 -5.69 -5.70 -16.22
CA ARG A 68 -5.39 -7.12 -16.01
C ARG A 68 -6.53 -7.87 -15.33
N GLY A 69 -7.69 -7.22 -15.16
CA GLY A 69 -8.86 -7.83 -14.53
C GLY A 69 -8.78 -7.86 -13.00
N ILE A 70 -7.84 -7.12 -12.40
CA ILE A 70 -7.69 -7.04 -10.94
C ILE A 70 -8.69 -6.01 -10.40
N GLY A 71 -9.47 -6.42 -9.41
CA GLY A 71 -10.53 -5.59 -8.83
C GLY A 71 -10.89 -6.01 -7.41
N ARG A 72 -12.11 -5.70 -7.00
CA ARG A 72 -12.60 -5.90 -5.64
C ARG A 72 -12.41 -7.33 -5.15
N GLY A 73 -11.74 -7.47 -4.02
CA GLY A 73 -11.52 -8.76 -3.34
C GLY A 73 -10.33 -9.55 -3.88
N ASP A 74 -9.69 -9.12 -4.98
CA ASP A 74 -8.47 -9.77 -5.48
C ASP A 74 -7.27 -9.43 -4.62
N THR A 75 -6.39 -10.39 -4.40
CA THR A 75 -5.16 -10.17 -3.65
C THR A 75 -4.01 -9.81 -4.59
N VAL A 76 -3.33 -8.72 -4.25
CA VAL A 76 -2.08 -8.28 -4.89
C VAL A 76 -0.97 -8.34 -3.84
N ALA A 77 -0.04 -9.27 -4.01
CA ALA A 77 1.11 -9.43 -3.13
C ALA A 77 2.23 -8.45 -3.51
N PHE A 78 3.00 -8.02 -2.52
CA PHE A 78 4.16 -7.16 -2.72
C PHE A 78 5.32 -7.59 -1.80
N MET A 79 6.45 -7.97 -2.41
CA MET A 79 7.70 -8.30 -1.72
C MET A 79 8.72 -7.20 -1.99
N GLY A 80 8.98 -6.32 -1.04
CA GLY A 80 9.90 -5.21 -1.26
C GLY A 80 10.34 -4.50 0.02
N SER A 81 11.46 -3.79 -0.10
CA SER A 81 11.99 -2.87 0.91
C SER A 81 11.19 -1.55 0.93
N ASN A 82 11.56 -0.62 1.80
CA ASN A 82 10.92 0.71 1.85
C ASN A 82 11.30 1.51 0.59
N THR A 83 10.43 1.47 -0.40
CA THR A 83 10.59 2.14 -1.69
C THR A 83 9.33 2.91 -2.07
N PRO A 84 9.39 3.85 -3.03
CA PRO A 84 8.21 4.54 -3.54
C PRO A 84 7.14 3.58 -4.08
N GLU A 85 7.55 2.50 -4.73
CA GLU A 85 6.66 1.51 -5.33
C GLU A 85 5.80 0.81 -4.28
N LEU A 86 6.40 0.40 -3.15
CA LEU A 86 5.65 -0.18 -2.03
C LEU A 86 4.76 0.88 -1.35
N TYR A 87 5.24 2.14 -1.22
CA TYR A 87 4.41 3.23 -0.71
C TYR A 87 3.18 3.45 -1.61
N GLU A 88 3.38 3.53 -2.92
CA GLU A 88 2.31 3.70 -3.92
C GLU A 88 1.31 2.53 -3.90
N ALA A 89 1.78 1.31 -3.65
CA ALA A 89 0.94 0.12 -3.54
C ALA A 89 -0.12 0.24 -2.43
N HIS A 90 0.16 0.97 -1.34
CA HIS A 90 -0.82 1.22 -0.26
C HIS A 90 -2.03 2.03 -0.70
N PHE A 91 -1.94 2.71 -1.83
CA PHE A 91 -3.03 3.52 -2.40
C PHE A 91 -3.51 2.96 -3.73
N GLY A 92 -2.60 2.67 -4.66
CA GLY A 92 -2.94 2.26 -6.02
C GLY A 92 -3.66 0.92 -6.10
N ILE A 93 -3.27 -0.05 -5.26
CA ILE A 93 -3.95 -1.35 -5.18
C ILE A 93 -5.39 -1.17 -4.66
N PRO A 94 -5.62 -0.52 -3.49
CA PRO A 94 -6.98 -0.32 -3.00
C PRO A 94 -7.86 0.58 -3.88
N MET A 95 -7.29 1.42 -4.74
CA MET A 95 -8.06 2.17 -5.74
C MET A 95 -8.80 1.28 -6.75
N THR A 96 -8.40 0.01 -6.90
CA THR A 96 -9.13 -1.00 -7.70
C THR A 96 -10.17 -1.76 -6.90
N GLY A 97 -10.18 -1.60 -5.58
CA GLY A 97 -10.90 -2.46 -4.63
C GLY A 97 -10.16 -3.76 -4.28
N ALA A 98 -8.95 -3.95 -4.81
CA ALA A 98 -8.10 -5.09 -4.47
C ALA A 98 -7.42 -4.92 -3.11
N VAL A 99 -6.92 -6.02 -2.57
CA VAL A 99 -6.35 -6.13 -1.24
C VAL A 99 -4.82 -6.22 -1.34
N LEU A 100 -4.11 -5.29 -0.71
CA LEU A 100 -2.66 -5.33 -0.64
C LEU A 100 -2.21 -6.41 0.36
N ASN A 101 -1.44 -7.39 -0.09
CA ASN A 101 -0.72 -8.33 0.76
C ASN A 101 0.78 -7.99 0.79
N ALA A 102 1.20 -7.17 1.73
CA ALA A 102 2.61 -6.80 1.90
C ALA A 102 3.37 -7.93 2.61
N LEU A 103 4.31 -8.56 1.88
CA LEU A 103 5.06 -9.72 2.35
C LEU A 103 6.24 -9.29 3.23
N ASN A 104 6.48 -10.06 4.29
CA ASN A 104 7.66 -9.85 5.13
C ASN A 104 8.91 -10.35 4.39
N ILE A 105 9.85 -9.46 4.12
CA ILE A 105 11.10 -9.73 3.38
C ILE A 105 12.07 -10.70 4.07
N ARG A 106 11.79 -11.07 5.31
CA ARG A 106 12.61 -12.00 6.12
C ARG A 106 12.10 -13.44 6.11
N LEU A 107 11.00 -13.70 5.41
CA LEU A 107 10.43 -15.04 5.30
C LEU A 107 11.21 -15.89 4.29
N ASP A 108 11.20 -17.19 4.52
CA ASP A 108 11.71 -18.17 3.57
C ASP A 108 10.72 -18.46 2.44
N ALA A 109 11.19 -19.16 1.41
CA ALA A 109 10.41 -19.47 0.23
C ALA A 109 9.13 -20.28 0.54
N ALA A 110 9.19 -21.21 1.48
CA ALA A 110 8.04 -22.04 1.84
C ALA A 110 6.94 -21.23 2.53
N ALA A 111 7.32 -20.30 3.41
CA ALA A 111 6.37 -19.41 4.06
C ALA A 111 5.74 -18.42 3.05
N ILE A 112 6.54 -17.91 2.10
CA ILE A 112 6.04 -17.03 1.04
C ILE A 112 5.07 -17.78 0.13
N ALA A 113 5.42 -18.99 -0.34
CA ALA A 113 4.54 -19.83 -1.14
C ALA A 113 3.21 -20.07 -0.44
N PHE A 114 3.25 -20.45 0.86
CA PHE A 114 2.02 -20.61 1.64
C PHE A 114 1.16 -19.33 1.68
N ILE A 115 1.79 -18.16 1.83
CA ILE A 115 1.07 -16.88 1.88
C ILE A 115 0.45 -16.54 0.54
N LEU A 116 1.16 -16.77 -0.57
CA LEU A 116 0.64 -16.56 -1.92
C LEU A 116 -0.58 -17.46 -2.18
N ASP A 117 -0.49 -18.75 -1.81
CA ASP A 117 -1.55 -19.73 -2.00
C ASP A 117 -2.77 -19.44 -1.11
N HIS A 118 -2.54 -19.22 0.19
CA HIS A 118 -3.60 -18.98 1.15
C HIS A 118 -4.30 -17.62 0.91
N GLY A 119 -3.56 -16.63 0.42
CA GLY A 119 -4.09 -15.32 0.06
C GLY A 119 -4.63 -15.25 -1.37
N GLU A 120 -4.53 -16.34 -2.15
CA GLU A 120 -4.97 -16.41 -3.55
C GLU A 120 -4.42 -15.25 -4.40
N ALA A 121 -3.10 -15.00 -4.28
CA ALA A 121 -2.45 -13.88 -4.93
C ALA A 121 -2.55 -13.98 -6.47
N LYS A 122 -3.13 -12.95 -7.11
CA LYS A 122 -3.24 -12.84 -8.58
C LYS A 122 -2.09 -12.07 -9.22
N VAL A 123 -1.47 -11.17 -8.48
CA VAL A 123 -0.31 -10.40 -8.91
C VAL A 123 0.71 -10.41 -7.78
N LEU A 124 1.98 -10.51 -8.13
CA LEU A 124 3.10 -10.37 -7.23
C LEU A 124 4.05 -9.28 -7.76
N PHE A 125 4.13 -8.16 -7.06
CA PHE A 125 5.23 -7.23 -7.22
C PHE A 125 6.41 -7.72 -6.39
N THR A 126 7.60 -7.80 -6.98
CA THR A 126 8.79 -8.26 -6.26
C THR A 126 10.00 -7.40 -6.56
N ASP A 127 10.66 -6.93 -5.50
CA ASP A 127 11.96 -6.30 -5.65
C ASP A 127 13.00 -7.35 -6.04
N ARG A 128 13.78 -7.04 -7.07
CA ARG A 128 14.80 -7.93 -7.63
C ARG A 128 15.82 -8.44 -6.60
N GLU A 129 16.04 -7.69 -5.52
CA GLU A 129 16.91 -8.11 -4.41
C GLU A 129 16.45 -9.44 -3.80
N PHE A 130 15.14 -9.73 -3.81
CA PHE A 130 14.56 -10.95 -3.24
C PHE A 130 14.30 -12.04 -4.28
N SER A 131 14.81 -11.88 -5.51
CA SER A 131 14.51 -12.77 -6.64
C SER A 131 14.81 -14.24 -6.39
N GLU A 132 15.88 -14.58 -5.67
CA GLU A 132 16.23 -15.97 -5.37
C GLU A 132 15.15 -16.62 -4.48
N THR A 133 14.74 -15.96 -3.42
CA THR A 133 13.70 -16.46 -2.50
C THR A 133 12.34 -16.52 -3.20
N ILE A 134 12.01 -15.52 -4.01
CA ILE A 134 10.75 -15.49 -4.76
C ILE A 134 10.72 -16.57 -5.83
N GLN A 135 11.81 -16.79 -6.58
CA GLN A 135 11.87 -17.87 -7.56
C GLN A 135 11.57 -19.23 -6.91
N GLN A 136 12.21 -19.52 -5.77
CA GLN A 136 11.97 -20.75 -5.01
C GLN A 136 10.52 -20.82 -4.50
N ALA A 137 9.95 -19.71 -4.05
CA ALA A 137 8.56 -19.66 -3.58
C ALA A 137 7.57 -19.95 -4.73
N LEU A 138 7.79 -19.41 -5.90
CA LEU A 138 6.96 -19.65 -7.08
C LEU A 138 7.04 -21.11 -7.58
N GLU A 139 8.19 -21.78 -7.39
CA GLU A 139 8.34 -23.22 -7.70
C GLU A 139 7.53 -24.12 -6.72
N ILE A 140 7.25 -23.65 -5.51
CA ILE A 140 6.48 -24.36 -4.47
C ILE A 140 4.99 -24.04 -4.56
N SER A 141 4.67 -22.78 -4.88
CA SER A 141 3.30 -22.26 -4.88
C SER A 141 2.41 -22.97 -5.91
N VAL A 142 1.13 -23.14 -5.57
CA VAL A 142 0.11 -23.69 -6.50
C VAL A 142 -0.62 -22.59 -7.28
N VAL A 143 -0.55 -21.33 -6.81
CA VAL A 143 -1.03 -20.19 -7.60
C VAL A 143 0.05 -19.72 -8.56
N ASP A 144 -0.36 -19.17 -9.70
CA ASP A 144 0.51 -18.63 -10.74
C ASP A 144 0.22 -17.13 -10.92
N PRO A 145 0.76 -16.28 -10.01
CA PRO A 145 0.49 -14.85 -10.09
C PRO A 145 1.24 -14.20 -11.26
N ILE A 146 0.67 -13.13 -11.81
CA ILE A 146 1.40 -12.24 -12.71
C ILE A 146 2.54 -11.60 -11.90
N VAL A 147 3.79 -11.81 -12.31
CA VAL A 147 4.97 -11.25 -11.63
C VAL A 147 5.40 -9.96 -12.30
N ILE A 148 5.60 -8.91 -11.50
CA ILE A 148 6.11 -7.60 -11.93
C ILE A 148 7.31 -7.25 -11.07
N ASP A 149 8.42 -6.89 -11.69
CA ASP A 149 9.66 -6.59 -10.97
C ASP A 149 9.70 -5.14 -10.46
N VAL A 150 10.20 -4.94 -9.27
CA VAL A 150 10.67 -3.63 -8.80
C VAL A 150 12.18 -3.57 -9.01
N ASN A 151 12.59 -2.71 -9.94
CA ASN A 151 13.98 -2.58 -10.37
C ASN A 151 14.63 -1.33 -9.77
N ASP A 152 14.88 -1.36 -8.46
CA ASP A 152 15.48 -0.21 -7.78
C ASP A 152 16.98 -0.12 -8.06
N VAL A 153 17.41 1.05 -8.55
CA VAL A 153 18.83 1.34 -8.83
C VAL A 153 19.72 1.33 -7.60
N LEU A 154 19.15 1.52 -6.40
CA LEU A 154 19.87 1.46 -5.13
C LEU A 154 20.14 0.02 -4.65
N ALA A 155 19.52 -0.97 -5.28
CA ALA A 155 19.77 -2.40 -5.05
C ALA A 155 19.78 -3.19 -6.36
N PRO A 156 20.82 -3.00 -7.18
CA PRO A 156 20.89 -3.61 -8.52
C PRO A 156 21.17 -5.13 -8.49
N MET A 157 21.19 -5.74 -7.30
CA MET A 157 21.42 -7.16 -7.10
C MET A 157 20.20 -8.00 -7.49
N GLY A 158 20.41 -9.27 -7.82
CA GLY A 158 19.35 -10.20 -8.15
C GLY A 158 18.92 -10.16 -9.63
N LYS A 159 17.89 -10.96 -9.95
CA LYS A 159 17.36 -11.15 -11.31
C LYS A 159 16.01 -10.47 -11.46
N LEU A 160 15.63 -10.20 -12.68
CA LEU A 160 14.25 -9.88 -13.04
C LEU A 160 13.50 -11.20 -13.29
N LEU A 161 12.35 -11.40 -12.67
CA LEU A 161 11.53 -12.61 -12.74
C LEU A 161 10.23 -12.36 -13.49
N GLY A 162 9.79 -11.12 -13.53
CA GLY A 162 8.49 -10.71 -14.02
C GLY A 162 8.43 -10.52 -15.52
N GLU A 163 7.22 -10.30 -16.02
CA GLU A 163 6.98 -9.99 -17.45
C GLU A 163 7.42 -8.58 -17.85
N CYS A 164 7.52 -7.66 -16.88
CA CYS A 164 8.02 -6.29 -17.04
C CYS A 164 8.41 -5.71 -15.68
N ASP A 165 9.04 -4.54 -15.68
CA ASP A 165 9.27 -3.82 -14.43
C ASP A 165 8.09 -2.90 -14.05
N TYR A 166 8.13 -2.38 -12.81
CA TYR A 166 7.08 -1.55 -12.24
C TYR A 166 6.84 -0.27 -13.04
N GLU A 167 7.89 0.40 -13.50
CA GLU A 167 7.76 1.65 -14.25
C GLU A 167 7.11 1.40 -15.62
N ASP A 168 7.50 0.34 -16.30
CA ASP A 168 6.86 -0.07 -17.56
C ASP A 168 5.40 -0.45 -17.33
N PHE A 169 5.11 -1.20 -16.24
CA PHE A 169 3.75 -1.60 -15.88
C PHE A 169 2.84 -0.40 -15.67
N ILE A 170 3.25 0.57 -14.84
CA ILE A 170 2.43 1.75 -14.57
C ILE A 170 2.39 2.73 -15.74
N SER A 171 3.42 2.77 -16.61
CA SER A 171 3.45 3.65 -17.79
C SER A 171 2.28 3.37 -18.74
N ALA A 172 1.86 2.11 -18.83
CA ALA A 172 0.70 1.69 -19.60
C ALA A 172 -0.64 2.15 -18.99
N GLY A 173 -0.67 2.55 -17.71
CA GLY A 173 -1.87 2.96 -17.00
C GLY A 173 -2.31 4.39 -17.30
N ASN A 174 -3.61 4.66 -17.14
CA ASN A 174 -4.20 5.98 -17.29
C ASN A 174 -3.96 6.84 -16.03
N PRO A 175 -3.27 8.00 -16.12
CA PRO A 175 -3.08 8.92 -14.99
C PRO A 175 -4.39 9.53 -14.47
N ASP A 176 -5.45 9.48 -15.27
CA ASP A 176 -6.78 10.01 -14.94
C ASP A 176 -7.78 8.89 -14.60
N PHE A 177 -7.29 7.70 -14.21
CA PHE A 177 -8.15 6.59 -13.83
C PHE A 177 -9.16 7.02 -12.75
N ALA A 178 -10.45 6.82 -13.05
CA ALA A 178 -11.55 7.17 -12.17
C ALA A 178 -11.78 6.04 -11.15
N TRP A 179 -11.04 6.09 -10.04
CA TRP A 179 -11.25 5.19 -8.92
C TRP A 179 -12.44 5.63 -8.07
N GLN A 180 -13.01 4.71 -7.32
CA GLN A 180 -14.15 4.96 -6.45
C GLN A 180 -13.83 4.55 -5.01
N LEU A 181 -14.49 5.20 -4.06
CA LEU A 181 -14.50 4.75 -2.67
C LEU A 181 -15.17 3.37 -2.59
N PRO A 182 -14.83 2.53 -1.59
CA PRO A 182 -15.47 1.24 -1.43
C PRO A 182 -16.98 1.42 -1.21
N GLU A 183 -17.80 0.51 -1.75
CA GLU A 183 -19.24 0.52 -1.46
C GLU A 183 -19.53 0.26 0.02
N ASN A 184 -18.66 -0.54 0.65
CA ASN A 184 -18.72 -0.86 2.06
C ASN A 184 -17.35 -0.57 2.70
N GLU A 185 -17.31 0.31 3.68
CA GLU A 185 -16.07 0.62 4.40
C GLU A 185 -15.49 -0.55 5.23
N TRP A 186 -16.21 -1.67 5.32
CA TRP A 186 -15.75 -2.94 5.87
C TRP A 186 -15.07 -3.84 4.84
N ASP A 187 -15.04 -3.45 3.56
CA ASP A 187 -14.26 -4.18 2.56
C ASP A 187 -12.79 -4.19 2.95
N ALA A 188 -12.11 -5.30 2.62
CA ALA A 188 -10.70 -5.46 2.91
C ALA A 188 -9.85 -4.45 2.12
N ILE A 189 -8.88 -3.83 2.77
CA ILE A 189 -7.88 -2.96 2.14
C ILE A 189 -6.51 -3.62 2.13
N SER A 190 -6.23 -4.44 3.14
CA SER A 190 -4.92 -5.07 3.30
C SER A 190 -5.02 -6.39 4.03
N LEU A 191 -4.15 -7.32 3.66
CA LEU A 191 -3.95 -8.63 4.28
C LEU A 191 -2.52 -8.74 4.79
N ASN A 192 -2.36 -8.96 6.09
CA ASN A 192 -1.06 -9.08 6.74
C ASN A 192 -0.94 -10.45 7.42
N TYR A 193 0.21 -11.09 7.28
CA TYR A 193 0.44 -12.38 7.92
C TYR A 193 1.30 -12.25 9.17
N THR A 194 0.87 -12.96 10.21
CA THR A 194 1.63 -13.12 11.46
C THR A 194 2.23 -14.52 11.54
N SER A 195 3.33 -14.69 12.27
CA SER A 195 4.01 -15.97 12.44
C SER A 195 3.15 -17.07 13.11
N GLY A 196 2.00 -16.71 13.67
CA GLY A 196 1.07 -17.65 14.32
C GLY A 196 1.69 -18.44 15.48
N THR A 197 1.03 -18.46 16.62
CA THR A 197 1.46 -19.25 17.80
C THR A 197 1.35 -20.77 17.58
N THR A 198 0.66 -21.22 16.53
CA THR A 198 0.41 -22.61 16.19
C THR A 198 1.24 -23.15 15.02
N GLY A 199 2.28 -22.42 14.59
CA GLY A 199 3.21 -22.83 13.54
C GLY A 199 2.77 -22.54 12.10
N ARG A 200 1.51 -22.17 11.85
CA ARG A 200 1.06 -21.70 10.53
C ARG A 200 0.78 -20.19 10.55
N PRO A 201 1.23 -19.45 9.54
CA PRO A 201 0.92 -18.02 9.44
C PRO A 201 -0.61 -17.79 9.42
N LYS A 202 -1.04 -16.70 10.07
CA LYS A 202 -2.45 -16.29 10.10
C LYS A 202 -2.59 -14.97 9.38
N GLY A 203 -3.56 -14.89 8.47
CA GLY A 203 -3.90 -13.65 7.76
C GLY A 203 -4.76 -12.74 8.63
N ALA A 204 -4.26 -11.55 8.93
CA ALA A 204 -5.00 -10.47 9.58
C ALA A 204 -5.50 -9.50 8.49
N VAL A 205 -6.82 -9.39 8.36
CA VAL A 205 -7.45 -8.51 7.37
C VAL A 205 -7.70 -7.14 7.99
N TYR A 206 -7.21 -6.10 7.34
CA TYR A 206 -7.58 -4.72 7.62
C TYR A 206 -8.72 -4.32 6.69
N HIS A 207 -9.72 -3.61 7.19
CA HIS A 207 -10.78 -3.01 6.39
C HIS A 207 -10.56 -1.49 6.27
N HIS A 208 -11.16 -0.88 5.25
CA HIS A 208 -10.97 0.55 4.95
C HIS A 208 -11.24 1.46 6.15
N ARG A 209 -12.38 1.24 6.86
CA ARG A 209 -12.73 1.99 8.07
C ARG A 209 -11.66 1.88 9.16
N GLY A 210 -11.16 0.66 9.43
CA GLY A 210 -10.15 0.43 10.47
C GLY A 210 -8.84 1.14 10.14
N ALA A 211 -8.38 1.03 8.89
CA ALA A 211 -7.16 1.68 8.42
C ALA A 211 -7.29 3.22 8.48
N TYR A 212 -8.47 3.77 8.11
CA TYR A 212 -8.74 5.21 8.22
C TYR A 212 -8.68 5.69 9.67
N LEU A 213 -9.40 5.02 10.57
CA LEU A 213 -9.47 5.42 11.98
C LEU A 213 -8.12 5.24 12.69
N ASN A 214 -7.37 4.18 12.36
CA ASN A 214 -6.02 4.00 12.91
C ASN A 214 -5.08 5.11 12.44
N ALA A 215 -5.10 5.46 11.16
CA ALA A 215 -4.28 6.56 10.64
C ALA A 215 -4.60 7.90 11.35
N VAL A 216 -5.87 8.19 11.61
CA VAL A 216 -6.29 9.37 12.39
C VAL A 216 -5.84 9.25 13.86
N GLY A 217 -5.97 8.06 14.44
CA GLY A 217 -5.48 7.76 15.79
C GLY A 217 -3.98 7.98 15.95
N ASP A 218 -3.18 7.57 14.96
CA ASP A 218 -1.73 7.79 14.94
C ASP A 218 -1.40 9.29 14.92
N ILE A 219 -2.08 10.08 14.09
CA ILE A 219 -1.89 11.53 14.05
C ILE A 219 -2.11 12.15 15.42
N MET A 220 -3.16 11.74 16.11
CA MET A 220 -3.50 12.23 17.46
C MET A 220 -2.49 11.75 18.51
N ALA A 221 -2.17 10.45 18.53
CA ALA A 221 -1.29 9.84 19.53
C ALA A 221 0.14 10.35 19.44
N TRP A 222 0.62 10.61 18.23
CA TRP A 222 1.97 11.13 17.97
C TRP A 222 2.04 12.65 17.91
N ASN A 223 0.91 13.33 18.13
CA ASN A 223 0.81 14.80 18.01
C ASN A 223 1.46 15.30 16.72
N MET A 224 1.13 14.64 15.60
CA MET A 224 1.71 14.98 14.30
C MET A 224 1.27 16.38 13.88
N THR A 225 2.25 17.22 13.62
CA THR A 225 2.00 18.54 13.04
C THR A 225 1.65 18.42 11.57
N GLN A 226 1.17 19.51 10.97
CA GLN A 226 0.97 19.57 9.54
C GLN A 226 2.31 19.48 8.79
N ALA A 227 2.35 18.66 7.74
CA ALA A 227 3.49 18.49 6.86
C ALA A 227 4.79 18.00 7.55
N PRO A 228 4.75 16.93 8.36
CA PRO A 228 5.95 16.37 8.95
C PRO A 228 6.85 15.74 7.89
N VAL A 229 8.12 15.64 8.19
CA VAL A 229 9.04 14.76 7.45
C VAL A 229 9.14 13.44 8.21
N TYR A 230 8.78 12.34 7.55
CA TYR A 230 8.76 11.02 8.15
C TYR A 230 9.82 10.12 7.53
N LEU A 231 10.78 9.69 8.34
CA LEU A 231 11.83 8.77 7.93
C LEU A 231 11.38 7.32 8.16
N TRP A 232 11.27 6.55 7.08
CA TRP A 232 10.86 5.15 7.11
C TRP A 232 11.94 4.22 7.65
N THR A 233 12.14 4.24 8.96
CA THR A 233 12.90 3.21 9.69
C THR A 233 12.05 1.99 10.02
N LEU A 234 10.73 2.17 10.15
CA LEU A 234 9.76 1.08 10.25
C LEU A 234 9.56 0.44 8.87
N PRO A 235 9.52 -0.90 8.76
CA PRO A 235 9.21 -1.53 7.47
C PRO A 235 7.79 -1.24 7.00
N LEU A 236 7.64 -0.76 5.76
CA LEU A 236 6.35 -0.51 5.12
C LEU A 236 5.48 -1.77 5.04
N PHE A 237 6.09 -2.94 4.86
CA PHE A 237 5.38 -4.21 4.78
C PHE A 237 4.82 -4.70 6.13
N HIS A 238 5.39 -4.28 7.26
CA HIS A 238 5.01 -4.81 8.57
C HIS A 238 3.82 -4.05 9.14
N CYS A 239 2.71 -4.76 9.38
CA CYS A 239 1.44 -4.14 9.81
C CYS A 239 1.07 -2.93 8.93
N ASN A 240 1.36 -3.01 7.62
CA ASN A 240 1.28 -1.90 6.67
C ASN A 240 1.87 -0.59 7.21
N GLY A 241 3.11 -0.70 7.71
CA GLY A 241 3.81 0.44 8.28
C GLY A 241 3.01 1.13 9.39
N TRP A 242 2.22 0.37 10.17
CA TRP A 242 1.35 0.88 11.24
C TRP A 242 0.35 1.95 10.79
N CYS A 243 -0.12 1.86 9.56
CA CYS A 243 -0.99 2.86 8.93
C CYS A 243 -0.36 4.25 8.70
N PHE A 244 0.93 4.42 8.98
CA PHE A 244 1.63 5.68 8.73
C PHE A 244 1.65 6.12 7.25
N PRO A 245 1.64 5.23 6.21
CA PRO A 245 1.52 5.72 4.82
C PRO A 245 0.30 6.60 4.65
N TRP A 246 -0.82 6.20 5.25
CA TRP A 246 -2.09 6.92 5.21
C TRP A 246 -2.11 8.13 6.15
N ALA A 247 -1.53 8.00 7.36
CA ALA A 247 -1.46 9.09 8.33
C ALA A 247 -0.62 10.27 7.78
N ILE A 248 0.55 9.99 7.18
CA ILE A 248 1.41 11.03 6.60
C ILE A 248 0.72 11.70 5.40
N ALA A 249 -0.01 10.94 4.57
CA ALA A 249 -0.82 11.52 3.49
C ALA A 249 -1.93 12.43 4.02
N ALA A 250 -2.60 12.05 5.13
CA ALA A 250 -3.66 12.87 5.73
C ALA A 250 -3.18 14.25 6.18
N VAL A 251 -1.93 14.35 6.66
CA VAL A 251 -1.32 15.62 7.11
C VAL A 251 -0.44 16.29 6.06
N GLY A 252 -0.33 15.70 4.84
CA GLY A 252 0.44 16.25 3.73
C GLY A 252 1.95 16.30 4.01
N GLY A 253 2.47 15.30 4.73
CA GLY A 253 3.88 15.18 5.07
C GLY A 253 4.75 14.69 3.93
N THR A 254 6.06 14.55 4.17
CA THR A 254 7.04 14.02 3.23
C THR A 254 7.56 12.67 3.75
N ASN A 255 7.55 11.65 2.92
CA ASN A 255 8.03 10.31 3.24
C ASN A 255 9.45 10.12 2.71
N ILE A 256 10.41 9.90 3.59
CA ILE A 256 11.78 9.55 3.22
C ILE A 256 11.91 8.03 3.27
N CYS A 257 11.94 7.39 2.10
CA CYS A 257 12.09 5.94 2.00
C CYS A 257 13.54 5.55 2.28
N LEU A 258 13.75 4.77 3.34
CA LEU A 258 15.04 4.25 3.73
C LEU A 258 15.07 2.74 3.48
N ARG A 259 15.74 2.33 2.38
CA ARG A 259 15.81 0.94 1.96
C ARG A 259 16.52 0.06 2.98
N THR A 260 17.66 0.52 3.49
CA THR A 260 18.45 -0.17 4.50
C THR A 260 18.58 0.71 5.72
N VAL A 261 18.13 0.20 6.87
CA VAL A 261 18.14 0.92 8.13
C VAL A 261 19.49 0.72 8.81
N THR A 262 20.41 1.68 8.65
CA THR A 262 21.70 1.74 9.31
C THR A 262 21.86 3.08 10.02
N ALA A 263 22.75 3.14 11.03
CA ALA A 263 23.01 4.39 11.75
C ALA A 263 23.43 5.50 10.80
N ASN A 264 24.36 5.24 9.88
CA ASN A 264 24.83 6.23 8.91
C ASN A 264 23.69 6.75 8.03
N ALA A 265 22.88 5.85 7.45
CA ALA A 265 21.77 6.23 6.59
C ALA A 265 20.71 7.06 7.34
N ILE A 266 20.47 6.77 8.63
CA ILE A 266 19.57 7.57 9.47
C ILE A 266 20.16 8.98 9.68
N TYR A 267 21.43 9.08 10.06
CA TYR A 267 22.06 10.38 10.29
C TYR A 267 22.13 11.22 9.01
N GLU A 268 22.51 10.61 7.88
CA GLU A 268 22.51 11.28 6.57
C GLU A 268 21.10 11.78 6.19
N ALA A 269 20.07 10.99 6.45
CA ALA A 269 18.69 11.41 6.17
C ALA A 269 18.25 12.59 7.07
N ILE A 270 18.60 12.56 8.37
CA ILE A 270 18.28 13.65 9.31
C ILE A 270 19.04 14.94 8.95
N GLU A 271 20.26 14.83 8.44
CA GLU A 271 21.08 15.99 8.04
C GLU A 271 20.52 16.65 6.75
N ASN A 272 19.98 15.84 5.82
CA ASN A 272 19.60 16.32 4.49
C ASN A 272 18.11 16.72 4.38
N TYR A 273 17.26 16.29 5.30
CA TYR A 273 15.80 16.46 5.25
C TYR A 273 15.22 16.93 6.58
#